data_2bd90a345a2eae1ee7f62969dc768d51
#
_entry.id   2bd90a345a2eae1ee7f62969dc768d51
#
_cell.length_a   1.000
_cell.length_b   1.000
_cell.length_c   1.000
_cell.angle_alpha   90.00
_cell.angle_beta   90.00
_cell.angle_gamma   90.00
#
_symmetry.space_group_name_H-M   'P 1'
#
loop_
_entity.id
_entity.type
_entity.pdbx_description
1 polymer ?
#
loop_
_entity_poly.entity_id
_entity_poly.type
_entity_poly.pdbx_seq_one_letter_code
_entity_poly.pdbx_strand_id
1 'polypeptide(L)'
;MKNVTPFHASTVVINDKSKEWIPTSFDNFLEELRHLEDQFNTDDRLLIFRGHRRRQWLLDSTFVRSCKAVLFGLKEYQRFSTRLANSSNLHFALLNLFLFKFGILARPSAELHTLETSRGIDPWFEFMKRVQQHPDEGHDGPFCLKGTNILDWTKSSDVALYFANDNRAGDGAVFVSDSTATGKTLQVVPVGSILDKMHQDGNAGKALGVPLMFHPEHQILNQRAKNQQAIYFAQMELRVDLEVIWREQEKWLEDETIVIKLVLPSGTETQVNEYLLRKEITAGFLFPMS
;
A
#
# COMPACT_ATOMS: atom_id res chain seq x y z
N MET A 1 25.47 7.98 2.41
CA MET A 1 24.26 7.24 2.83
C MET A 1 24.14 7.35 4.33
N LYS A 2 23.19 8.13 4.83
CA LYS A 2 22.87 8.09 6.27
C LYS A 2 22.26 6.70 6.52
N ASN A 3 22.76 5.96 7.48
CA ASN A 3 22.20 4.68 7.89
C ASN A 3 20.79 4.94 8.43
N VAL A 4 19.79 4.58 7.66
CA VAL A 4 18.41 4.62 8.12
C VAL A 4 18.25 3.55 9.17
N THR A 5 18.00 3.96 10.40
CA THR A 5 17.74 3.03 11.50
C THR A 5 16.44 2.29 11.17
N PRO A 6 16.44 0.95 11.16
CA PRO A 6 15.19 0.21 10.96
C PRO A 6 14.18 0.65 12.01
N PHE A 7 12.91 0.77 11.59
CA PHE A 7 11.83 1.03 12.51
C PHE A 7 11.78 -0.10 13.54
N HIS A 8 12.23 0.16 14.74
CA HIS A 8 12.08 -0.74 15.87
C HIS A 8 10.77 -0.38 16.57
N ALA A 9 9.78 -1.24 16.43
CA ALA A 9 8.46 -1.09 17.04
C ALA A 9 8.48 -1.12 18.59
N SER A 10 9.61 -0.93 19.22
CA SER A 10 9.74 -0.95 20.68
C SER A 10 8.96 0.18 21.37
N THR A 11 8.61 1.24 20.65
CA THR A 11 7.90 2.40 21.20
C THR A 11 7.05 3.13 20.16
N VAL A 12 6.12 2.42 19.52
CA VAL A 12 5.16 3.07 18.62
C VAL A 12 4.15 3.85 19.45
N VAL A 13 4.27 5.16 19.41
CA VAL A 13 3.17 6.04 19.85
C VAL A 13 2.26 6.24 18.64
N ILE A 14 1.14 5.53 18.60
CA ILE A 14 0.14 5.72 17.56
C ILE A 14 -0.45 7.12 17.74
N ASN A 15 0.04 8.07 16.95
CA ASN A 15 -0.55 9.39 16.88
C ASN A 15 -1.71 9.34 15.88
N ASP A 16 -2.95 9.45 16.39
CA ASP A 16 -4.16 9.44 15.55
C ASP A 16 -4.32 10.72 14.70
N LYS A 17 -3.45 11.71 14.87
CA LYS A 17 -3.48 12.93 14.08
C LYS A 17 -2.73 12.74 12.77
N SER A 18 -3.44 12.31 11.73
CA SER A 18 -2.92 12.38 10.36
C SER A 18 -2.74 13.85 9.95
N LYS A 19 -1.68 14.16 9.19
CA LYS A 19 -1.56 15.46 8.50
C LYS A 19 -2.55 15.44 7.33
N GLU A 20 -3.74 15.92 7.57
CA GLU A 20 -4.78 16.01 6.57
C GLU A 20 -4.89 17.44 6.06
N TRP A 21 -4.89 17.59 4.75
CA TRP A 21 -5.27 18.83 4.07
C TRP A 21 -6.73 18.67 3.64
N ILE A 22 -7.57 19.61 4.05
CA ILE A 22 -9.02 19.51 3.88
C ILE A 22 -9.50 20.68 2.98
N PRO A 23 -9.43 20.52 1.65
CA PRO A 23 -10.00 21.46 0.70
C PRO A 23 -11.51 21.61 0.90
N THR A 24 -12.03 22.79 0.63
CA THR A 24 -13.46 23.09 0.80
C THR A 24 -14.29 22.81 -0.45
N SER A 25 -13.65 22.61 -1.61
CA SER A 25 -14.27 22.34 -2.89
C SER A 25 -13.38 21.42 -3.75
N PHE A 26 -13.93 20.91 -4.85
CA PHE A 26 -13.14 20.15 -5.81
C PHE A 26 -12.09 21.01 -6.53
N ASP A 27 -12.39 22.26 -6.82
CA ASP A 27 -11.43 23.17 -7.44
C ASP A 27 -10.23 23.43 -6.51
N ASN A 28 -10.48 23.70 -5.21
CA ASN A 28 -9.41 23.81 -4.24
C ASN A 28 -8.62 22.51 -4.09
N PHE A 29 -9.28 21.35 -4.16
CA PHE A 29 -8.60 20.05 -4.16
C PHE A 29 -7.64 19.93 -5.35
N LEU A 30 -8.07 20.29 -6.55
CA LEU A 30 -7.23 20.26 -7.74
C LEU A 30 -6.08 21.29 -7.69
N GLU A 31 -6.33 22.47 -7.10
CA GLU A 31 -5.31 23.49 -6.91
C GLU A 31 -4.20 22.98 -5.98
N GLU A 32 -4.58 22.43 -4.83
CA GLU A 32 -3.62 21.84 -3.87
C GLU A 32 -2.85 20.67 -4.48
N LEU A 33 -3.53 19.80 -5.23
CA LEU A 33 -2.90 18.66 -5.89
C LEU A 33 -1.85 19.14 -6.92
N ARG A 34 -2.20 20.12 -7.76
CA ARG A 34 -1.26 20.72 -8.73
C ARG A 34 -0.09 21.39 -8.03
N HIS A 35 -0.37 22.12 -6.94
CA HIS A 35 0.69 22.76 -6.16
C HIS A 35 1.72 21.73 -5.66
N LEU A 36 1.25 20.58 -5.16
CA LEU A 36 2.12 19.47 -4.75
C LEU A 36 2.90 18.90 -5.94
N GLU A 37 2.25 18.69 -7.07
CA GLU A 37 2.90 18.20 -8.29
C GLU A 37 3.97 19.19 -8.78
N ASP A 38 3.66 20.48 -8.86
CA ASP A 38 4.59 21.51 -9.33
C ASP A 38 5.78 21.70 -8.36
N GLN A 39 5.53 21.59 -7.05
CA GLN A 39 6.57 21.76 -6.04
C GLN A 39 7.52 20.58 -5.96
N PHE A 40 7.02 19.37 -6.14
CA PHE A 40 7.77 18.14 -5.85
C PHE A 40 8.05 17.28 -7.09
N ASN A 41 7.40 17.52 -8.23
CA ASN A 41 7.62 16.74 -9.44
C ASN A 41 8.76 17.36 -10.25
N THR A 42 9.97 17.11 -9.81
CA THR A 42 11.20 17.51 -10.50
C THR A 42 11.87 16.29 -11.12
N ASP A 43 12.87 16.48 -12.00
CA ASP A 43 13.57 15.38 -12.66
C ASP A 43 14.14 14.35 -11.67
N ASP A 44 14.42 14.78 -10.41
CA ASP A 44 14.99 13.94 -9.35
C ASP A 44 13.94 13.48 -8.31
N ARG A 45 12.67 13.87 -8.45
CA ARG A 45 11.60 13.54 -7.48
C ARG A 45 10.40 12.92 -8.17
N LEU A 46 9.96 11.79 -7.65
CA LEU A 46 8.77 11.09 -8.12
C LEU A 46 7.69 11.13 -7.05
N LEU A 47 6.61 11.85 -7.33
CA LEU A 47 5.39 11.72 -6.54
C LEU A 47 4.66 10.42 -6.90
N ILE A 48 4.11 9.81 -5.88
CA ILE A 48 3.26 8.63 -5.98
C ILE A 48 1.98 8.86 -5.21
N PHE A 49 0.90 8.28 -5.70
CA PHE A 49 -0.45 8.56 -5.25
C PHE A 49 -1.20 7.26 -4.93
N ARG A 50 -2.14 7.36 -3.96
CA ARG A 50 -3.08 6.28 -3.68
C ARG A 50 -4.45 6.84 -3.31
N GLY A 51 -5.48 6.45 -4.05
CA GLY A 51 -6.86 6.85 -3.79
C GLY A 51 -7.56 5.93 -2.80
N HIS A 52 -8.30 6.53 -1.86
CA HIS A 52 -9.20 5.84 -0.96
C HIS A 52 -10.60 6.48 -1.04
N ARG A 53 -11.62 5.67 -1.36
CA ARG A 53 -13.03 6.12 -1.41
C ARG A 53 -13.64 6.49 -0.05
N ARG A 54 -12.91 6.27 1.04
CA ARG A 54 -13.28 6.68 2.39
C ARG A 54 -12.08 7.32 3.08
N ARG A 55 -12.23 8.56 3.50
CA ARG A 55 -11.21 9.34 4.18
C ARG A 55 -10.56 8.61 5.36
N GLN A 56 -11.38 7.91 6.15
CA GLN A 56 -10.93 7.25 7.37
C GLN A 56 -10.15 5.95 7.16
N TRP A 57 -10.09 5.40 5.94
CA TRP A 57 -9.34 4.17 5.71
C TRP A 57 -7.85 4.37 5.93
N LEU A 58 -7.24 3.38 6.60
CA LEU A 58 -5.82 3.35 6.89
C LEU A 58 -5.02 2.84 5.68
N LEU A 59 -3.74 3.17 5.62
CA LEU A 59 -2.79 2.64 4.64
C LEU A 59 -2.35 1.22 5.01
N ASP A 60 -3.31 0.34 5.24
CA ASP A 60 -3.09 -1.08 5.47
C ASP A 60 -3.26 -1.88 4.18
N SER A 61 -2.47 -2.93 4.02
CA SER A 61 -2.66 -3.93 2.97
C SER A 61 -3.97 -4.72 3.19
N THR A 62 -4.45 -5.36 2.13
CA THR A 62 -5.68 -6.17 2.22
C THR A 62 -5.54 -7.31 3.22
N PHE A 63 -4.36 -7.92 3.28
CA PHE A 63 -4.08 -8.96 4.28
C PHE A 63 -4.20 -8.45 5.71
N VAL A 64 -3.59 -7.30 6.02
CA VAL A 64 -3.64 -6.72 7.37
C VAL A 64 -5.07 -6.30 7.73
N ARG A 65 -5.81 -5.69 6.81
CA ARG A 65 -7.24 -5.38 7.03
C ARG A 65 -8.05 -6.62 7.33
N SER A 66 -7.80 -7.70 6.57
CA SER A 66 -8.47 -8.98 6.79
C SER A 66 -8.15 -9.58 8.17
N CYS A 67 -6.88 -9.56 8.58
CA CYS A 67 -6.48 -10.00 9.92
C CYS A 67 -7.15 -9.18 11.00
N LYS A 68 -7.17 -7.84 10.88
CA LYS A 68 -7.84 -6.94 11.82
C LYS A 68 -9.32 -7.28 11.96
N ALA A 69 -10.02 -7.47 10.85
CA ALA A 69 -11.45 -7.76 10.85
C ALA A 69 -11.75 -9.15 11.42
N VAL A 70 -11.07 -10.18 10.93
CA VAL A 70 -11.39 -11.58 11.26
C VAL A 70 -10.89 -11.98 12.65
N LEU A 71 -9.67 -11.58 13.02
CA LEU A 71 -9.05 -12.05 14.26
C LEU A 71 -9.32 -11.14 15.46
N PHE A 72 -9.57 -9.84 15.20
CA PHE A 72 -9.68 -8.82 16.27
C PHE A 72 -10.99 -8.06 16.26
N GLY A 73 -11.87 -8.29 15.29
CA GLY A 73 -13.14 -7.57 15.15
C GLY A 73 -12.98 -6.06 14.90
N LEU A 74 -11.81 -5.64 14.38
CA LEU A 74 -11.52 -4.24 14.11
C LEU A 74 -12.06 -3.84 12.75
N LYS A 75 -12.54 -2.60 12.66
CA LYS A 75 -12.96 -2.00 11.39
C LYS A 75 -11.75 -1.47 10.60
N GLU A 76 -11.93 -1.25 9.30
CA GLU A 76 -10.89 -0.81 8.36
C GLU A 76 -10.18 0.51 8.74
N TYR A 77 -10.82 1.33 9.60
CA TYR A 77 -10.28 2.60 10.09
C TYR A 77 -9.73 2.50 11.52
N GLN A 78 -9.71 1.32 12.11
CA GLN A 78 -9.21 1.11 13.48
C GLN A 78 -7.79 0.57 13.45
N ARG A 79 -6.93 1.19 14.24
CA ARG A 79 -5.57 0.72 14.49
C ARG A 79 -5.57 -0.29 15.64
N PHE A 80 -4.57 -1.15 15.68
CA PHE A 80 -4.29 -1.91 16.89
C PHE A 80 -4.01 -0.94 18.05
N SER A 81 -4.40 -1.32 19.27
CA SER A 81 -4.02 -0.55 20.45
C SER A 81 -2.49 -0.45 20.56
N THR A 82 -1.98 0.59 21.22
CA THR A 82 -0.53 0.79 21.41
C THR A 82 0.14 -0.46 22.01
N ARG A 83 -0.55 -1.15 22.93
CA ARG A 83 -0.04 -2.40 23.52
C ARG A 83 0.14 -3.51 22.47
N LEU A 84 -0.82 -3.67 21.57
CA LEU A 84 -0.74 -4.68 20.49
C LEU A 84 0.27 -4.28 19.43
N ALA A 85 0.28 -3.00 19.02
CA ALA A 85 1.22 -2.48 18.05
C ALA A 85 2.69 -2.64 18.51
N ASN A 86 2.94 -2.60 19.81
CA ASN A 86 4.27 -2.81 20.39
C ASN A 86 4.58 -4.28 20.73
N SER A 87 3.65 -5.21 20.44
CA SER A 87 3.85 -6.64 20.71
C SER A 87 4.61 -7.33 19.56
N SER A 88 5.85 -7.74 19.81
CA SER A 88 6.60 -8.57 18.87
C SER A 88 5.90 -9.91 18.60
N ASN A 89 5.25 -10.50 19.59
CA ASN A 89 4.48 -11.73 19.41
C ASN A 89 3.35 -11.55 18.40
N LEU A 90 2.66 -10.40 18.38
CA LEU A 90 1.64 -10.12 17.39
C LEU A 90 2.26 -10.02 15.99
N HIS A 91 3.41 -9.34 15.86
CA HIS A 91 4.10 -9.25 14.57
C HIS A 91 4.41 -10.64 14.01
N PHE A 92 5.05 -11.50 14.80
CA PHE A 92 5.39 -12.86 14.35
C PHE A 92 4.16 -13.72 14.08
N ALA A 93 3.09 -13.55 14.87
CA ALA A 93 1.84 -14.26 14.61
C ALA A 93 1.24 -13.86 13.25
N LEU A 94 1.17 -12.57 12.94
CA LEU A 94 0.66 -12.08 11.66
C LEU A 94 1.56 -12.50 10.50
N LEU A 95 2.87 -12.44 10.67
CA LEU A 95 3.85 -12.89 9.67
C LEU A 95 3.71 -14.40 9.39
N ASN A 96 3.62 -15.23 10.43
CA ASN A 96 3.43 -16.65 10.27
C ASN A 96 2.10 -16.99 9.58
N LEU A 97 1.03 -16.26 9.89
CA LEU A 97 -0.25 -16.40 9.19
C LEU A 97 -0.14 -16.05 7.71
N PHE A 98 0.61 -15.01 7.36
CA PHE A 98 0.86 -14.63 5.98
C PHE A 98 1.64 -15.73 5.24
N LEU A 99 2.74 -16.20 5.82
CA LEU A 99 3.57 -17.26 5.22
C LEU A 99 2.81 -18.58 5.09
N PHE A 100 1.99 -18.92 6.09
CA PHE A 100 1.14 -20.11 6.05
C PHE A 100 0.09 -20.02 4.94
N LYS A 101 -0.61 -18.88 4.84
CA LYS A 101 -1.57 -18.63 3.76
C LYS A 101 -0.90 -18.75 2.40
N PHE A 102 0.26 -18.12 2.23
CA PHE A 102 1.02 -18.16 1.00
C PHE A 102 1.44 -19.62 0.65
N GLY A 103 1.93 -20.37 1.62
CA GLY A 103 2.30 -21.77 1.45
C GLY A 103 1.13 -22.68 1.08
N ILE A 104 -0.07 -22.44 1.63
CA ILE A 104 -1.28 -23.18 1.26
C ILE A 104 -1.66 -22.90 -0.19
N LEU A 105 -1.66 -21.64 -0.60
CA LEU A 105 -2.04 -21.24 -1.96
C LEU A 105 -1.07 -21.76 -3.02
N ALA A 106 0.21 -21.81 -2.70
CA ALA A 106 1.22 -22.28 -3.61
C ALA A 106 1.28 -23.82 -3.73
N ARG A 107 0.90 -24.55 -2.67
CA ARG A 107 1.04 -26.05 -2.57
C ARG A 107 0.32 -26.87 -3.64
N PRO A 108 -0.87 -26.52 -4.15
CA PRO A 108 -1.57 -27.38 -5.09
C PRO A 108 -1.08 -27.29 -6.53
N SER A 109 -0.15 -26.41 -6.84
CA SER A 109 0.18 -26.10 -8.22
C SER A 109 1.65 -26.37 -8.54
N ALA A 110 1.90 -26.70 -9.80
CA ALA A 110 3.24 -26.66 -10.37
C ALA A 110 3.94 -25.31 -10.13
N GLU A 111 3.18 -24.30 -9.71
CA GLU A 111 3.64 -22.98 -9.33
C GLU A 111 4.57 -22.98 -8.13
N LEU A 112 4.34 -23.84 -7.10
CA LEU A 112 5.27 -23.89 -5.97
C LEU A 112 6.67 -24.26 -6.43
N HIS A 113 6.79 -25.27 -7.27
CA HIS A 113 8.08 -25.68 -7.82
C HIS A 113 8.70 -24.55 -8.68
N THR A 114 7.90 -23.88 -9.48
CA THR A 114 8.33 -22.73 -10.27
C THR A 114 8.77 -21.58 -9.38
N LEU A 115 8.03 -21.30 -8.32
CA LEU A 115 8.37 -20.25 -7.35
C LEU A 115 9.66 -20.56 -6.59
N GLU A 116 9.86 -21.79 -6.16
CA GLU A 116 11.05 -22.25 -5.44
C GLU A 116 12.30 -22.27 -6.33
N THR A 117 12.15 -22.59 -7.60
CA THR A 117 13.26 -22.73 -8.56
C THR A 117 13.54 -21.46 -9.35
N SER A 118 12.57 -20.57 -9.48
CA SER A 118 12.70 -19.33 -10.21
C SER A 118 13.54 -18.32 -9.45
N ARG A 119 14.58 -17.84 -10.07
CA ARG A 119 15.36 -16.69 -9.61
C ARG A 119 14.83 -15.36 -10.16
N GLY A 120 13.75 -15.40 -10.94
CA GLY A 120 13.11 -14.25 -11.55
C GLY A 120 12.03 -13.65 -10.67
N ILE A 121 11.78 -12.36 -10.85
CA ILE A 121 10.76 -11.58 -10.14
C ILE A 121 9.35 -12.04 -10.53
N ASP A 122 9.18 -12.51 -11.76
CA ASP A 122 7.92 -12.70 -12.46
C ASP A 122 6.94 -13.66 -11.79
N PRO A 123 7.33 -14.90 -11.54
CA PRO A 123 6.39 -15.88 -11.02
C PRO A 123 5.87 -15.51 -9.63
N TRP A 124 6.70 -14.93 -8.79
CA TRP A 124 6.31 -14.47 -7.46
C TRP A 124 5.34 -13.31 -7.52
N PHE A 125 5.63 -12.34 -8.37
CA PHE A 125 4.78 -11.18 -8.53
C PHE A 125 3.42 -11.56 -9.12
N GLU A 126 3.40 -12.32 -10.20
CA GLU A 126 2.17 -12.78 -10.84
C GLU A 126 1.33 -13.62 -9.87
N PHE A 127 1.96 -14.49 -9.10
CA PHE A 127 1.28 -15.27 -8.06
C PHE A 127 0.66 -14.36 -7.00
N MET A 128 1.41 -13.39 -6.47
CA MET A 128 0.91 -12.48 -5.45
C MET A 128 -0.21 -11.57 -5.98
N LYS A 129 -0.11 -11.11 -7.22
CA LYS A 129 -1.16 -10.32 -7.88
C LYS A 129 -2.41 -11.14 -8.15
N ARG A 130 -2.28 -12.40 -8.54
CA ARG A 130 -3.42 -13.30 -8.68
C ARG A 130 -4.13 -13.51 -7.34
N VAL A 131 -3.41 -13.81 -6.28
CA VAL A 131 -3.96 -13.93 -4.92
C VAL A 131 -4.66 -12.65 -4.48
N GLN A 132 -4.15 -11.50 -4.87
CA GLN A 132 -4.75 -10.21 -4.55
C GLN A 132 -6.03 -9.95 -5.35
N GLN A 133 -6.06 -10.37 -6.61
CA GLN A 133 -7.21 -10.16 -7.51
C GLN A 133 -8.33 -11.18 -7.28
N HIS A 134 -7.99 -12.37 -6.84
CA HIS A 134 -8.92 -13.47 -6.57
C HIS A 134 -8.84 -13.91 -5.10
N PRO A 135 -9.17 -13.01 -4.16
CA PRO A 135 -8.95 -13.25 -2.74
C PRO A 135 -9.80 -14.39 -2.17
N ASP A 136 -10.84 -14.80 -2.87
CA ASP A 136 -11.80 -15.81 -2.42
C ASP A 136 -11.58 -17.18 -3.09
N GLU A 137 -10.67 -17.29 -4.05
CA GLU A 137 -10.38 -18.57 -4.69
C GLU A 137 -9.65 -19.54 -3.73
N GLY A 138 -10.30 -20.63 -3.41
CA GLY A 138 -9.69 -21.78 -2.71
C GLY A 138 -9.59 -21.66 -1.19
N HIS A 139 -10.36 -20.78 -0.54
CA HIS A 139 -10.24 -20.54 0.89
C HIS A 139 -11.46 -20.93 1.73
N ASP A 140 -11.63 -22.23 1.94
CA ASP A 140 -12.45 -22.77 3.03
C ASP A 140 -11.66 -22.93 4.35
N GLY A 141 -10.53 -22.25 4.48
CA GLY A 141 -9.69 -22.31 5.68
C GLY A 141 -10.34 -21.59 6.87
N PRO A 142 -10.04 -21.98 8.11
CA PRO A 142 -10.70 -21.48 9.32
C PRO A 142 -10.55 -19.96 9.54
N PHE A 143 -9.68 -19.31 8.79
CA PHE A 143 -9.42 -17.88 8.96
C PHE A 143 -9.82 -17.02 7.76
N CYS A 144 -10.20 -17.56 6.62
CA CYS A 144 -10.65 -16.81 5.41
C CYS A 144 -9.92 -15.46 5.18
N LEU A 145 -8.61 -15.42 5.44
CA LEU A 145 -7.83 -14.19 5.35
C LEU A 145 -7.61 -13.82 3.88
N LYS A 146 -7.95 -12.58 3.51
CA LYS A 146 -7.92 -12.10 2.12
C LYS A 146 -6.64 -11.35 1.78
N GLY A 147 -6.28 -11.37 0.50
CA GLY A 147 -5.26 -10.52 -0.09
C GLY A 147 -3.82 -10.83 0.32
N THR A 148 -2.95 -9.91 -0.01
CA THR A 148 -1.51 -9.95 0.27
C THR A 148 -1.09 -8.74 1.10
N ASN A 149 0.19 -8.68 1.49
CA ASN A 149 0.77 -7.51 2.15
C ASN A 149 1.14 -6.38 1.18
N ILE A 150 0.76 -6.48 -0.09
CA ILE A 150 1.07 -5.47 -1.11
C ILE A 150 -0.02 -4.39 -1.14
N LEU A 151 0.41 -3.14 -1.24
CA LEU A 151 -0.42 -1.99 -1.52
C LEU A 151 -0.10 -1.47 -2.92
N ASP A 152 -1.16 -1.31 -3.72
CA ASP A 152 -1.06 -0.68 -5.04
C ASP A 152 -1.03 0.85 -4.90
N TRP A 153 -0.06 1.47 -5.53
CA TRP A 153 0.08 2.91 -5.71
C TRP A 153 0.15 3.22 -7.20
N THR A 154 0.11 4.47 -7.54
CA THR A 154 0.22 4.93 -8.93
C THR A 154 1.12 6.16 -9.02
N LYS A 155 1.73 6.36 -10.19
CA LYS A 155 2.45 7.60 -10.52
C LYS A 155 1.52 8.68 -11.07
N SER A 156 0.22 8.38 -11.26
CA SER A 156 -0.79 9.29 -11.79
C SER A 156 -1.75 9.74 -10.71
N SER A 157 -1.81 11.04 -10.44
CA SER A 157 -2.79 11.64 -9.55
C SER A 157 -4.22 11.43 -10.03
N ASP A 158 -4.46 11.48 -11.34
CA ASP A 158 -5.79 11.23 -11.95
C ASP A 158 -6.26 9.79 -11.72
N VAL A 159 -5.35 8.81 -11.81
CA VAL A 159 -5.68 7.41 -11.49
C VAL A 159 -6.00 7.24 -10.01
N ALA A 160 -5.24 7.87 -9.13
CA ALA A 160 -5.54 7.85 -7.70
C ALA A 160 -6.88 8.53 -7.39
N LEU A 161 -7.18 9.64 -8.07
CA LEU A 161 -8.46 10.34 -7.96
C LEU A 161 -9.62 9.46 -8.41
N TYR A 162 -9.46 8.67 -9.49
CA TYR A 162 -10.45 7.68 -9.90
C TYR A 162 -10.75 6.69 -8.76
N PHE A 163 -9.73 6.08 -8.15
CA PHE A 163 -9.92 5.15 -7.04
C PHE A 163 -10.49 5.81 -5.78
N ALA A 164 -10.18 7.10 -5.56
CA ALA A 164 -10.78 7.86 -4.46
C ALA A 164 -12.26 8.15 -4.67
N ASN A 165 -12.71 8.24 -5.94
CA ASN A 165 -14.09 8.57 -6.29
C ASN A 165 -14.96 7.35 -6.64
N ASP A 166 -14.35 6.17 -6.90
CA ASP A 166 -15.08 4.97 -7.29
C ASP A 166 -16.01 4.48 -6.18
N ASN A 167 -17.33 4.54 -6.44
CA ASN A 167 -18.38 4.22 -5.47
C ASN A 167 -18.21 4.94 -4.12
N ARG A 168 -17.77 6.20 -4.15
CA ARG A 168 -17.58 7.02 -2.98
C ARG A 168 -18.89 7.43 -2.34
N ALA A 169 -18.93 7.33 -1.02
CA ALA A 169 -20.03 7.88 -0.21
C ALA A 169 -19.40 8.71 0.94
N GLY A 170 -19.51 10.02 0.85
CA GLY A 170 -18.87 10.97 1.78
C GLY A 170 -17.46 11.38 1.34
N ASP A 171 -16.62 11.79 2.30
CA ASP A 171 -15.26 12.20 2.00
C ASP A 171 -14.40 11.02 1.53
N GLY A 172 -13.69 11.23 0.42
CA GLY A 172 -12.59 10.38 -0.02
C GLY A 172 -11.23 10.94 0.43
N ALA A 173 -10.15 10.31 -0.01
CA ALA A 173 -8.81 10.83 0.19
C ALA A 173 -7.87 10.39 -0.93
N VAL A 174 -6.92 11.26 -1.27
CA VAL A 174 -5.74 10.90 -2.04
C VAL A 174 -4.52 11.05 -1.14
N PHE A 175 -3.80 9.97 -0.93
CA PHE A 175 -2.49 10.01 -0.31
C PHE A 175 -1.47 10.38 -1.37
N VAL A 176 -0.63 11.34 -1.05
CA VAL A 176 0.48 11.81 -1.87
C VAL A 176 1.76 11.54 -1.11
N SER A 177 2.70 10.85 -1.72
CA SER A 177 3.99 10.54 -1.10
C SER A 177 5.14 10.90 -2.04
N ASP A 178 6.14 11.57 -1.50
CA ASP A 178 7.39 11.84 -2.21
C ASP A 178 8.29 10.59 -2.15
N SER A 179 8.38 9.87 -3.27
CA SER A 179 9.20 8.66 -3.35
C SER A 179 10.70 8.96 -3.23
N THR A 180 11.14 10.19 -3.48
CA THR A 180 12.53 10.58 -3.29
C THR A 180 12.85 10.74 -1.81
N ALA A 181 11.96 11.35 -1.03
CA ALA A 181 12.06 11.35 0.43
C ALA A 181 11.96 9.92 0.98
N THR A 182 10.99 9.13 0.47
CA THR A 182 10.88 7.71 0.83
C THR A 182 12.06 6.88 0.32
N GLY A 183 12.72 7.29 -0.76
CA GLY A 183 13.96 6.66 -1.25
C GLY A 183 15.10 6.67 -0.25
N LYS A 184 15.10 7.59 0.72
CA LYS A 184 16.03 7.60 1.87
C LYS A 184 15.64 6.54 2.92
N THR A 185 14.39 6.12 2.94
CA THR A 185 13.76 5.24 3.94
C THR A 185 13.26 3.92 3.37
N LEU A 186 13.13 3.82 2.05
CA LEU A 186 12.64 2.64 1.34
C LEU A 186 13.77 1.97 0.57
N GLN A 187 13.74 0.65 0.55
CA GLN A 187 14.54 -0.17 -0.35
C GLN A 187 13.70 -0.55 -1.57
N VAL A 188 14.26 -0.34 -2.76
CA VAL A 188 13.70 -0.93 -3.99
C VAL A 188 14.31 -2.31 -4.16
N VAL A 189 13.49 -3.34 -4.10
CA VAL A 189 13.95 -4.72 -4.14
C VAL A 189 13.09 -5.57 -5.09
N PRO A 190 13.64 -6.65 -5.67
CA PRO A 190 12.85 -7.65 -6.37
C PRO A 190 11.80 -8.29 -5.46
N VAL A 191 10.64 -8.62 -6.02
CA VAL A 191 9.51 -9.19 -5.26
C VAL A 191 9.89 -10.50 -4.55
N GLY A 192 10.64 -11.37 -5.21
CA GLY A 192 11.13 -12.60 -4.59
C GLY A 192 11.94 -12.37 -3.32
N SER A 193 12.75 -11.31 -3.30
CA SER A 193 13.55 -10.94 -2.13
C SER A 193 12.70 -10.52 -0.93
N ILE A 194 11.44 -10.09 -1.14
CA ILE A 194 10.52 -9.75 -0.05
C ILE A 194 10.20 -10.99 0.77
N LEU A 195 9.83 -12.08 0.10
CA LEU A 195 9.44 -13.32 0.77
C LEU A 195 10.64 -13.97 1.45
N ASP A 196 11.78 -14.00 0.78
CA ASP A 196 13.03 -14.51 1.36
C ASP A 196 13.40 -13.74 2.62
N LYS A 197 13.28 -12.41 2.57
CA LYS A 197 13.58 -11.55 3.70
C LYS A 197 12.57 -11.73 4.83
N MET A 198 11.28 -11.82 4.53
CA MET A 198 10.24 -12.11 5.53
C MET A 198 10.53 -13.45 6.23
N HIS A 199 10.94 -14.45 5.47
CA HIS A 199 11.28 -15.77 6.02
C HIS A 199 12.53 -15.72 6.90
N GLN A 200 13.61 -15.07 6.43
CA GLN A 200 14.85 -14.92 7.18
C GLN A 200 14.65 -14.12 8.47
N ASP A 201 13.94 -12.99 8.41
CA ASP A 201 13.69 -12.14 9.56
C ASP A 201 12.73 -12.78 10.55
N GLY A 202 11.73 -13.52 10.07
CA GLY A 202 10.86 -14.34 10.91
C GLY A 202 11.65 -15.39 11.71
N ASN A 203 12.55 -16.12 11.06
CA ASN A 203 13.42 -17.09 11.70
C ASN A 203 14.43 -16.45 12.67
N ALA A 204 14.90 -15.23 12.38
CA ALA A 204 15.81 -14.49 13.24
C ALA A 204 15.13 -13.75 14.39
N GLY A 205 13.78 -13.80 14.48
CA GLY A 205 13.02 -13.05 15.47
C GLY A 205 13.06 -11.54 15.28
N LYS A 206 13.32 -11.06 14.04
CA LYS A 206 13.42 -9.64 13.71
C LYS A 206 12.18 -9.15 13.00
N ALA A 207 11.69 -7.97 13.36
CA ALA A 207 10.64 -7.28 12.64
C ALA A 207 11.25 -6.35 11.59
N LEU A 208 10.77 -6.44 10.36
CA LEU A 208 11.10 -5.48 9.30
C LEU A 208 10.21 -4.25 9.43
N GLY A 209 10.80 -3.16 9.91
CA GLY A 209 10.08 -1.92 10.12
C GLY A 209 9.95 -1.02 8.89
N VAL A 210 10.67 -1.29 7.80
CA VAL A 210 10.71 -0.42 6.62
C VAL A 210 9.87 -1.01 5.51
N PRO A 211 8.90 -0.28 4.94
CA PRO A 211 8.18 -0.75 3.77
C PRO A 211 9.13 -0.87 2.58
N LEU A 212 8.90 -1.87 1.74
CA LEU A 212 9.68 -2.10 0.54
C LEU A 212 8.89 -1.63 -0.68
N MET A 213 9.49 -0.76 -1.49
CA MET A 213 8.96 -0.32 -2.75
C MET A 213 9.61 -1.10 -3.90
N PHE A 214 8.84 -1.48 -4.90
CA PHE A 214 9.38 -2.16 -6.06
C PHE A 214 8.60 -1.86 -7.35
N HIS A 215 9.34 -1.91 -8.45
CA HIS A 215 8.85 -1.83 -9.82
C HIS A 215 9.05 -3.19 -10.46
N PRO A 216 8.01 -3.97 -10.70
CA PRO A 216 8.16 -5.22 -11.43
C PRO A 216 8.52 -4.93 -12.89
N GLU A 217 9.58 -5.50 -13.37
CA GLU A 217 10.04 -5.31 -14.77
C GLU A 217 9.02 -5.79 -15.80
N HIS A 218 8.13 -6.70 -15.40
CA HIS A 218 7.11 -7.32 -16.28
C HIS A 218 5.80 -6.56 -16.38
N GLN A 219 5.65 -5.41 -15.70
CA GLN A 219 4.48 -4.56 -15.89
C GLN A 219 4.27 -4.12 -17.35
N ILE A 220 5.33 -4.14 -18.14
CA ILE A 220 5.27 -3.81 -19.58
C ILE A 220 4.29 -4.72 -20.32
N LEU A 221 4.12 -5.98 -19.90
CA LEU A 221 3.20 -6.94 -20.50
C LEU A 221 1.78 -6.87 -19.90
N ASN A 222 1.61 -6.27 -18.74
CA ASN A 222 0.32 -6.13 -18.09
C ASN A 222 -0.30 -4.76 -18.42
N GLN A 223 -1.22 -4.73 -19.39
CA GLN A 223 -1.84 -3.50 -19.85
C GLN A 223 -2.57 -2.75 -18.73
N ARG A 224 -3.19 -3.47 -17.79
CA ARG A 224 -3.83 -2.88 -16.62
C ARG A 224 -2.83 -2.15 -15.73
N ALA A 225 -1.71 -2.79 -15.40
CA ALA A 225 -0.66 -2.17 -14.59
C ALA A 225 -0.05 -0.95 -15.28
N LYS A 226 0.12 -1.03 -16.62
CA LYS A 226 0.61 0.08 -17.44
C LYS A 226 -0.38 1.25 -17.44
N ASN A 227 -1.67 1.00 -17.70
CA ASN A 227 -2.70 2.05 -17.71
C ASN A 227 -2.85 2.70 -16.32
N GLN A 228 -2.70 1.92 -15.28
CA GLN A 228 -2.72 2.40 -13.90
C GLN A 228 -1.39 3.03 -13.46
N GLN A 229 -0.36 3.03 -14.28
CA GLN A 229 0.99 3.49 -13.91
C GLN A 229 1.43 2.97 -12.53
N ALA A 230 1.19 1.67 -12.33
CA ALA A 230 1.23 1.07 -11.02
C ALA A 230 2.64 0.98 -10.43
N ILE A 231 2.72 1.20 -9.13
CA ILE A 231 3.89 0.96 -8.30
C ILE A 231 3.42 0.25 -7.03
N TYR A 232 4.29 -0.48 -6.37
CA TYR A 232 3.89 -1.37 -5.29
C TYR A 232 4.72 -1.14 -4.04
N PHE A 233 4.03 -1.21 -2.87
CA PHE A 233 4.66 -1.25 -1.56
C PHE A 233 4.30 -2.54 -0.85
N ALA A 234 5.29 -3.24 -0.32
CA ALA A 234 5.04 -4.31 0.61
C ALA A 234 5.03 -3.75 2.05
N GLN A 235 3.91 -3.90 2.73
CA GLN A 235 3.80 -3.62 4.15
C GLN A 235 4.52 -4.74 4.92
N MET A 236 5.71 -4.44 5.43
CA MET A 236 6.54 -5.42 6.15
C MET A 236 6.26 -5.42 7.65
N GLU A 237 5.88 -4.27 8.21
CA GLU A 237 5.40 -4.15 9.57
C GLU A 237 3.87 -4.31 9.58
N LEU A 238 3.40 -5.48 10.01
CA LEU A 238 1.97 -5.84 9.88
C LEU A 238 1.10 -5.32 11.04
N ARG A 239 1.70 -4.72 12.08
CA ARG A 239 0.98 -4.19 13.25
C ARG A 239 0.55 -2.75 13.09
N VAL A 240 1.20 -2.01 12.20
CA VAL A 240 0.93 -0.59 11.95
C VAL A 240 0.79 -0.30 10.46
N ASP A 241 -0.05 0.64 10.11
CA ASP A 241 -0.22 1.06 8.72
C ASP A 241 0.95 1.94 8.24
N LEU A 242 1.10 2.05 6.92
CA LEU A 242 2.22 2.78 6.33
C LEU A 242 2.26 4.25 6.73
N GLU A 243 1.11 4.88 6.99
CA GLU A 243 1.08 6.27 7.42
C GLU A 243 1.81 6.45 8.75
N VAL A 244 1.59 5.54 9.72
CA VAL A 244 2.31 5.56 11.01
C VAL A 244 3.80 5.38 10.82
N ILE A 245 4.21 4.42 9.97
CA ILE A 245 5.63 4.17 9.69
C ILE A 245 6.30 5.41 9.13
N TRP A 246 5.70 6.02 8.11
CA TRP A 246 6.25 7.21 7.48
C TRP A 246 6.26 8.44 8.40
N ARG A 247 5.22 8.61 9.24
CA ARG A 247 5.21 9.69 10.25
C ARG A 247 6.32 9.54 11.29
N GLU A 248 6.61 8.32 11.71
CA GLU A 248 7.75 8.09 12.60
C GLU A 248 9.09 8.36 11.90
N GLN A 249 9.18 8.04 10.62
CA GLN A 249 10.38 8.31 9.82
C GLN A 249 10.59 9.80 9.54
N GLU A 250 9.52 10.57 9.32
CA GLU A 250 9.58 12.04 9.18
C GLU A 250 10.34 12.70 10.35
N LYS A 251 10.16 12.23 11.56
CA LYS A 251 10.86 12.74 12.76
C LYS A 251 12.38 12.58 12.69
N TRP A 252 12.86 11.57 11.95
CA TRP A 252 14.29 11.28 11.79
C TRP A 252 14.91 11.98 10.57
N LEU A 253 14.09 12.53 9.71
CA LEU A 253 14.47 13.20 8.46
C LEU A 253 14.44 14.73 8.58
N GLU A 254 14.54 15.27 9.81
CA GLU A 254 14.52 16.73 10.05
C GLU A 254 13.23 17.39 9.56
N ASP A 255 12.08 16.77 9.87
CA ASP A 255 10.73 17.18 9.51
C ASP A 255 10.40 17.20 7.99
N GLU A 256 11.17 16.49 7.17
CA GLU A 256 10.77 16.25 5.78
C GLU A 256 9.43 15.53 5.75
N THR A 257 8.46 16.07 5.04
CA THR A 257 7.16 15.42 4.84
C THR A 257 7.29 14.28 3.85
N ILE A 258 6.93 13.07 4.27
CA ILE A 258 6.94 11.87 3.41
C ILE A 258 5.56 11.64 2.80
N VAL A 259 4.50 11.83 3.58
CA VAL A 259 3.13 11.55 3.15
C VAL A 259 2.17 12.66 3.55
N ILE A 260 1.34 13.07 2.60
CA ILE A 260 0.22 13.99 2.79
C ILE A 260 -1.07 13.24 2.45
N LYS A 261 -2.11 13.47 3.25
CA LYS A 261 -3.46 12.99 2.98
C LYS A 261 -4.32 14.16 2.54
N LEU A 262 -4.60 14.25 1.25
CA LEU A 262 -5.45 15.25 0.67
C LEU A 262 -6.90 14.75 0.66
N VAL A 263 -7.78 15.40 1.40
CA VAL A 263 -9.18 15.00 1.54
C VAL A 263 -9.98 15.44 0.33
N LEU A 264 -10.65 14.50 -0.31
CA LEU A 264 -11.57 14.75 -1.41
C LEU A 264 -12.96 15.01 -0.85
N PRO A 265 -13.51 16.26 -0.95
CA PRO A 265 -14.74 16.64 -0.29
C PRO A 265 -15.94 15.83 -0.77
N SER A 266 -16.86 15.49 0.14
CA SER A 266 -18.17 14.92 -0.20
C SER A 266 -19.02 15.87 -1.04
N GLY A 267 -19.94 15.32 -1.83
CA GLY A 267 -20.79 16.11 -2.72
C GLY A 267 -20.12 16.58 -4.01
N THR A 268 -18.86 16.18 -4.24
CA THR A 268 -18.09 16.53 -5.44
C THR A 268 -17.99 15.37 -6.45
N GLU A 269 -18.70 14.26 -6.21
CA GLU A 269 -18.61 13.01 -6.97
C GLU A 269 -18.81 13.21 -8.47
N THR A 270 -19.82 14.00 -8.83
CA THR A 270 -20.15 14.30 -10.24
C THR A 270 -19.06 15.14 -10.90
N GLN A 271 -18.57 16.18 -10.22
CA GLN A 271 -17.49 17.03 -10.73
C GLN A 271 -16.22 16.24 -10.98
N VAL A 272 -15.89 15.33 -10.07
CA VAL A 272 -14.74 14.42 -10.22
C VAL A 272 -14.93 13.50 -11.44
N ASN A 273 -16.11 12.91 -11.61
CA ASN A 273 -16.40 12.05 -12.77
C ASN A 273 -16.27 12.81 -14.08
N GLU A 274 -16.81 14.03 -14.16
CA GLU A 274 -16.69 14.89 -15.34
C GLU A 274 -15.25 15.27 -15.65
N TYR A 275 -14.45 15.56 -14.61
CA TYR A 275 -13.03 15.83 -14.75
C TYR A 275 -12.28 14.61 -15.29
N LEU A 276 -12.48 13.43 -14.70
CA LEU A 276 -11.83 12.20 -15.10
C LEU A 276 -12.23 11.78 -16.52
N LEU A 277 -13.50 11.98 -16.89
CA LEU A 277 -13.97 11.71 -18.26
C LEU A 277 -13.24 12.58 -19.29
N ARG A 278 -13.06 13.87 -19.01
CA ARG A 278 -12.26 14.76 -19.88
C ARG A 278 -10.80 14.36 -20.01
N LYS A 279 -10.27 13.64 -18.99
CA LYS A 279 -8.90 13.08 -18.96
C LYS A 279 -8.83 11.66 -19.53
N GLU A 280 -9.96 11.12 -20.02
CA GLU A 280 -10.08 9.76 -20.54
C GLU A 280 -9.75 8.66 -19.49
N ILE A 281 -9.76 9.02 -18.20
CA ILE A 281 -9.57 8.06 -17.10
C ILE A 281 -10.91 7.40 -16.78
N THR A 282 -11.15 6.27 -17.39
CA THR A 282 -12.40 5.51 -17.27
C THR A 282 -12.14 4.09 -16.76
N ALA A 283 -13.20 3.41 -16.31
CA ALA A 283 -13.10 2.00 -15.94
C ALA A 283 -12.59 1.15 -17.12
N GLY A 284 -13.05 1.40 -18.35
CA GLY A 284 -12.60 0.67 -19.54
C GLY A 284 -11.12 0.88 -19.85
N PHE A 285 -10.58 2.08 -19.58
CA PHE A 285 -9.16 2.36 -19.71
C PHE A 285 -8.35 1.66 -18.61
N LEU A 286 -8.78 1.78 -17.35
CA LEU A 286 -8.04 1.24 -16.20
C LEU A 286 -8.13 -0.28 -16.05
N PHE A 287 -9.21 -0.88 -16.55
CA PHE A 287 -9.48 -2.31 -16.50
C PHE A 287 -9.81 -2.85 -17.89
N PRO A 288 -8.86 -2.81 -18.83
CA PRO A 288 -9.08 -3.33 -20.16
C PRO A 288 -9.48 -4.82 -20.06
N MET A 289 -10.49 -5.22 -20.83
CA MET A 289 -10.81 -6.64 -20.98
C MET A 289 -9.62 -7.32 -21.65
N SER A 290 -9.07 -8.33 -20.99
CA SER A 290 -8.00 -9.18 -21.49
C SER A 290 -8.49 -10.11 -22.60
#